data_30249f56601d78a211b351b227d11a26
#
_entry.id   30249f56601d78a211b351b227d11a26
#
_cell.length_a   1.000
_cell.length_b   1.000
_cell.length_c   1.000
_cell.angle_alpha   90.00
_cell.angle_beta   90.00
_cell.angle_gamma   90.00
#
_symmetry.space_group_name_H-M   'P 1'
#
loop_
_entity.id
_entity.type
_entity.pdbx_description
1 polymer ?
#
loop_
_entity_poly.entity_id
_entity_poly.type
_entity_poly.pdbx_seq_one_letter_code
_entity_poly.pdbx_strand_id
1 'polypeptide(L)'
;MLAVHARYRGSSMHRADLVKRSAQALATLDGVDDFTILGVEDICTVVDSPSSVCAVVMALLADGDWAVGIVLSPGATDKAVARVTASGALGSSARAGQVRAKTDVRARKSEADDIAAAFGLLGYVLHKRTAEGREATSLVRSGYNQNEAAEQLGISKQAMSQRLQAAGWAAESAGWRLAVRLLERGNQA
;
A
#
# COMPACT_ATOMS: atom_id res chain seq x y z
N MET A 1 -4.56 9.69 13.94
CA MET A 1 -3.89 10.12 12.70
C MET A 1 -3.13 8.94 12.11
N LEU A 2 -3.08 8.84 10.81
CA LEU A 2 -2.41 7.77 10.07
C LEU A 2 -1.27 8.34 9.24
N ALA A 3 -0.12 7.67 9.21
CA ALA A 3 1.02 8.07 8.38
C ALA A 3 1.69 6.86 7.73
N VAL A 4 2.27 7.06 6.56
CA VAL A 4 2.97 6.03 5.80
C VAL A 4 4.39 6.51 5.51
N HIS A 5 5.36 5.66 5.83
CA HIS A 5 6.76 5.79 5.43
C HIS A 5 7.07 4.73 4.41
N ALA A 6 7.65 5.09 3.28
CA ALA A 6 8.08 4.15 2.27
C ALA A 6 9.57 4.34 1.96
N ARG A 7 10.27 3.21 1.82
CA ARG A 7 11.69 3.17 1.47
C ARG A 7 11.89 2.35 0.22
N TYR A 8 12.46 2.98 -0.81
CA TYR A 8 12.83 2.30 -2.04
C TYR A 8 14.01 1.34 -1.83
N ARG A 9 13.88 0.13 -2.34
CA ARG A 9 14.87 -0.95 -2.22
C ARG A 9 15.22 -1.60 -3.55
N GLY A 10 14.74 -1.04 -4.65
CA GLY A 10 15.06 -1.51 -5.99
C GLY A 10 16.45 -1.11 -6.46
N SER A 11 16.78 -1.53 -7.66
CA SER A 11 18.12 -1.40 -8.25
C SER A 11 18.27 -0.22 -9.23
N SER A 12 17.30 0.70 -9.31
CA SER A 12 17.34 1.83 -10.23
C SER A 12 18.59 2.68 -10.01
N MET A 13 19.28 3.04 -11.10
CA MET A 13 20.43 3.97 -11.06
C MET A 13 19.99 5.40 -10.75
N HIS A 14 18.76 5.80 -11.12
CA HIS A 14 18.17 7.12 -10.89
C HIS A 14 17.16 7.08 -9.74
N ARG A 15 17.59 6.61 -8.57
CA ARG A 15 16.71 6.39 -7.40
C ARG A 15 16.01 7.66 -6.95
N ALA A 16 16.72 8.77 -6.83
CA ALA A 16 16.16 10.03 -6.36
C ALA A 16 15.01 10.51 -7.25
N ASP A 17 15.19 10.45 -8.58
CA ASP A 17 14.17 10.85 -9.54
C ASP A 17 12.97 9.91 -9.53
N LEU A 18 13.23 8.58 -9.40
CA LEU A 18 12.18 7.59 -9.28
C LEU A 18 11.36 7.83 -8.01
N VAL A 19 12.01 7.98 -6.87
CA VAL A 19 11.37 8.21 -5.56
C VAL A 19 10.53 9.50 -5.60
N LYS A 20 11.06 10.58 -6.19
CA LYS A 20 10.32 11.85 -6.35
C LYS A 20 9.08 11.68 -7.23
N ARG A 21 9.19 11.00 -8.37
CA ARG A 21 8.04 10.74 -9.26
C ARG A 21 6.99 9.85 -8.60
N SER A 22 7.43 8.82 -7.88
CA SER A 22 6.52 7.95 -7.12
C SER A 22 5.78 8.73 -6.03
N ALA A 23 6.48 9.60 -5.29
CA ALA A 23 5.86 10.48 -4.31
C ALA A 23 4.80 11.39 -4.93
N GLN A 24 5.10 12.02 -6.07
CA GLN A 24 4.15 12.86 -6.80
C GLN A 24 2.93 12.07 -7.29
N ALA A 25 3.13 10.88 -7.84
CA ALA A 25 2.03 10.03 -8.31
C ALA A 25 1.15 9.55 -7.15
N LEU A 26 1.74 9.15 -6.03
CA LEU A 26 0.99 8.69 -4.85
C LEU A 26 0.22 9.82 -4.16
N ALA A 27 0.71 11.05 -4.20
CA ALA A 27 0.02 12.22 -3.65
C ALA A 27 -1.26 12.59 -4.43
N THR A 28 -1.47 12.03 -5.64
CA THR A 28 -2.74 12.21 -6.39
C THR A 28 -3.88 11.31 -5.87
N LEU A 29 -3.60 10.37 -4.97
CA LEU A 29 -4.62 9.51 -4.38
C LEU A 29 -5.46 10.29 -3.36
N ASP A 30 -6.75 9.97 -3.31
CA ASP A 30 -7.70 10.63 -2.42
C ASP A 30 -7.31 10.46 -0.93
N GLY A 31 -7.30 11.57 -0.19
CA GLY A 31 -6.99 11.58 1.24
C GLY A 31 -5.52 11.32 1.57
N VAL A 32 -4.61 11.58 0.62
CA VAL A 32 -3.16 11.47 0.80
C VAL A 32 -2.53 12.86 0.72
N ASP A 33 -1.84 13.27 1.78
CA ASP A 33 -1.06 14.51 1.78
C ASP A 33 0.17 14.40 0.87
N ASP A 34 0.75 15.54 0.54
CA ASP A 34 2.05 15.59 -0.13
C ASP A 34 3.12 14.82 0.64
N PHE A 35 3.93 14.09 -0.09
CA PHE A 35 5.04 13.36 0.49
C PHE A 35 6.22 14.28 0.83
N THR A 36 6.74 14.13 2.02
CA THR A 36 8.04 14.67 2.42
C THR A 36 9.14 13.70 1.98
N ILE A 37 10.11 14.20 1.20
CA ILE A 37 11.32 13.45 0.82
C ILE A 37 12.28 13.49 2.02
N LEU A 38 12.62 12.34 2.58
CA LEU A 38 13.50 12.20 3.76
C LEU A 38 14.95 11.89 3.39
N GLY A 39 15.21 11.70 2.09
CA GLY A 39 16.52 11.34 1.55
C GLY A 39 16.39 10.77 0.14
N VAL A 40 17.41 10.05 -0.31
CA VAL A 40 17.45 9.50 -1.68
C VAL A 40 16.42 8.37 -1.88
N GLU A 41 16.09 7.63 -0.81
CA GLU A 41 15.29 6.40 -0.87
C GLU A 41 14.00 6.48 -0.05
N ASP A 42 13.85 7.47 0.81
CA ASP A 42 12.80 7.54 1.82
C ASP A 42 11.79 8.67 1.56
N ILE A 43 10.51 8.33 1.62
CA ILE A 43 9.39 9.26 1.56
C ILE A 43 8.39 9.00 2.68
N CYS A 44 7.72 10.05 3.15
CA CYS A 44 6.73 9.94 4.21
C CYS A 44 5.56 10.89 3.95
N THR A 45 4.36 10.43 4.26
CA THR A 45 3.14 11.24 4.17
C THR A 45 2.19 10.97 5.33
N VAL A 46 1.26 11.89 5.54
CA VAL A 46 0.08 11.70 6.39
C VAL A 46 -1.10 11.33 5.51
N VAL A 47 -1.99 10.51 6.03
CA VAL A 47 -3.12 9.95 5.29
C VAL A 47 -4.39 10.09 6.12
N ASP A 48 -5.47 10.55 5.50
CA ASP A 48 -6.68 10.94 6.20
C ASP A 48 -7.56 9.74 6.62
N SER A 49 -7.49 8.63 5.89
CA SER A 49 -8.39 7.48 6.13
C SER A 49 -7.68 6.12 6.03
N PRO A 50 -8.23 5.08 6.69
CA PRO A 50 -7.81 3.70 6.48
C PRO A 50 -7.82 3.24 5.04
N SER A 51 -8.81 3.66 4.25
CA SER A 51 -8.91 3.33 2.82
C SER A 51 -7.77 3.94 2.02
N SER A 52 -7.41 5.20 2.32
CA SER A 52 -6.29 5.89 1.66
C SER A 52 -4.94 5.28 2.05
N VAL A 53 -4.77 4.83 3.32
CA VAL A 53 -3.58 4.00 3.69
C VAL A 53 -3.51 2.76 2.84
N CYS A 54 -4.63 2.01 2.70
CA CYS A 54 -4.66 0.82 1.86
C CYS A 54 -4.29 1.14 0.41
N ALA A 55 -4.79 2.24 -0.17
CA ALA A 55 -4.48 2.64 -1.54
C ALA A 55 -2.97 2.88 -1.72
N VAL A 56 -2.35 3.67 -0.85
CA VAL A 56 -0.90 3.95 -0.89
C VAL A 56 -0.08 2.67 -0.72
N VAL A 57 -0.37 1.87 0.32
CA VAL A 57 0.40 0.66 0.63
C VAL A 57 0.28 -0.37 -0.49
N MET A 58 -0.92 -0.57 -1.04
CA MET A 58 -1.14 -1.51 -2.14
C MET A 58 -0.43 -1.08 -3.42
N ALA A 59 -0.39 0.22 -3.73
CA ALA A 59 0.35 0.75 -4.87
C ALA A 59 1.86 0.47 -4.73
N LEU A 60 2.44 0.74 -3.55
CA LEU A 60 3.84 0.48 -3.24
C LEU A 60 4.20 -1.02 -3.29
N LEU A 61 3.31 -1.88 -2.77
CA LEU A 61 3.50 -3.33 -2.80
C LEU A 61 3.35 -3.91 -4.22
N ALA A 62 2.48 -3.32 -5.05
CA ALA A 62 2.30 -3.74 -6.45
C ALA A 62 3.53 -3.43 -7.32
N ASP A 63 4.23 -2.32 -7.02
CA ASP A 63 5.52 -1.98 -7.64
C ASP A 63 6.62 -3.00 -7.27
N GLY A 64 6.61 -3.49 -6.03
CA GLY A 64 7.46 -4.59 -5.57
C GLY A 64 8.79 -4.17 -4.95
N ASP A 65 9.27 -2.95 -5.20
CA ASP A 65 10.59 -2.45 -4.80
C ASP A 65 10.58 -1.65 -3.49
N TRP A 66 9.45 -1.56 -2.79
CA TRP A 66 9.32 -0.74 -1.59
C TRP A 66 9.21 -1.55 -0.31
N ALA A 67 9.84 -1.05 0.75
CA ALA A 67 9.50 -1.38 2.13
C ALA A 67 8.55 -0.32 2.67
N VAL A 68 7.52 -0.73 3.43
CA VAL A 68 6.47 0.17 3.90
C VAL A 68 6.32 0.11 5.42
N GLY A 69 6.32 1.27 6.04
CA GLY A 69 6.02 1.48 7.46
C GLY A 69 4.69 2.23 7.62
N ILE A 70 3.79 1.69 8.42
CA ILE A 70 2.50 2.31 8.75
C ILE A 70 2.54 2.74 10.21
N VAL A 71 2.12 3.96 10.49
CA VAL A 71 2.03 4.47 11.87
C VAL A 71 0.59 4.87 12.18
N LEU A 72 0.11 4.37 13.31
CA LEU A 72 -1.19 4.70 13.87
C LEU A 72 -0.99 5.53 15.14
N SER A 73 -1.46 6.77 15.11
CA SER A 73 -1.39 7.71 16.24
C SER A 73 -2.78 8.29 16.52
N PRO A 74 -3.69 7.53 17.17
CA PRO A 74 -5.08 7.92 17.37
C PRO A 74 -5.27 9.28 18.07
N GLY A 75 -4.39 9.63 19.01
CA GLY A 75 -4.42 10.89 19.75
C GLY A 75 -3.66 12.04 19.10
N ALA A 76 -2.94 11.83 18.00
CA ALA A 76 -2.15 12.88 17.38
C ALA A 76 -3.03 13.88 16.62
N THR A 77 -2.76 15.16 16.82
CA THR A 77 -3.42 16.28 16.13
C THR A 77 -2.47 17.04 15.19
N ASP A 78 -1.15 16.84 15.36
CA ASP A 78 -0.12 17.53 14.58
C ASP A 78 0.46 16.58 13.50
N LYS A 79 0.25 16.94 12.23
CA LYS A 79 0.77 16.22 11.08
C LYS A 79 2.31 16.16 11.04
N ALA A 80 3.01 17.18 11.53
CA ALA A 80 4.47 17.20 11.57
C ALA A 80 5.00 16.14 12.54
N VAL A 81 4.39 16.01 13.72
CA VAL A 81 4.72 14.96 14.70
C VAL A 81 4.45 13.57 14.12
N ALA A 82 3.32 13.38 13.44
CA ALA A 82 2.99 12.11 12.81
C ALA A 82 4.03 11.72 11.73
N ARG A 83 4.50 12.66 10.90
CA ARG A 83 5.56 12.43 9.91
C ARG A 83 6.89 12.04 10.56
N VAL A 84 7.29 12.74 11.63
CA VAL A 84 8.53 12.40 12.36
C VAL A 84 8.43 11.00 12.95
N THR A 85 7.31 10.65 13.55
CA THR A 85 7.08 9.30 14.10
C THR A 85 7.13 8.25 13.00
N ALA A 86 6.52 8.55 11.85
CA ALA A 86 6.50 7.64 10.70
C ALA A 86 7.89 7.40 10.13
N SER A 87 8.76 8.41 10.07
CA SER A 87 10.13 8.25 9.54
C SER A 87 10.95 7.19 10.28
N GLY A 88 10.62 6.91 11.54
CA GLY A 88 11.22 5.84 12.35
C GLY A 88 10.50 4.47 12.26
N ALA A 89 9.45 4.34 11.44
CA ALA A 89 8.66 3.10 11.38
C ALA A 89 9.44 1.93 10.77
N LEU A 90 10.27 2.22 9.76
CA LEU A 90 11.14 1.24 9.12
C LEU A 90 12.51 1.21 9.79
N GLY A 91 12.97 0.05 10.22
CA GLY A 91 14.36 -0.14 10.63
C GLY A 91 15.32 -0.05 9.43
N SER A 92 16.62 0.11 9.70
CA SER A 92 17.67 0.22 8.66
C SER A 92 17.73 -0.99 7.72
N SER A 93 17.37 -2.18 8.20
CA SER A 93 17.40 -3.45 7.46
C SER A 93 16.11 -3.81 6.74
N ALA A 94 15.17 -2.87 6.59
CA ALA A 94 13.90 -3.12 5.88
C ALA A 94 14.16 -3.51 4.42
N ARG A 95 13.45 -4.55 3.93
CA ARG A 95 13.61 -5.13 2.60
C ARG A 95 12.39 -4.82 1.74
N ALA A 96 12.55 -4.85 0.42
CA ALA A 96 11.45 -4.76 -0.53
C ALA A 96 10.33 -5.76 -0.19
N GLY A 97 9.08 -5.35 -0.31
CA GLY A 97 7.90 -6.13 0.05
C GLY A 97 7.62 -6.23 1.55
N GLN A 98 8.52 -5.77 2.42
CA GLN A 98 8.30 -5.80 3.87
C GLN A 98 7.34 -4.69 4.30
N VAL A 99 6.32 -5.07 5.07
CA VAL A 99 5.44 -4.12 5.76
C VAL A 99 5.66 -4.19 7.26
N ARG A 100 5.75 -3.04 7.90
CA ARG A 100 5.75 -2.89 9.36
C ARG A 100 4.65 -1.93 9.75
N ALA A 101 4.01 -2.17 10.89
CA ALA A 101 3.10 -1.21 11.47
C ALA A 101 3.51 -0.92 12.91
N LYS A 102 3.28 0.30 13.36
CA LYS A 102 3.53 0.76 14.72
C LYS A 102 2.37 1.60 15.21
N THR A 103 2.13 1.56 16.50
CA THR A 103 1.20 2.45 17.19
C THR A 103 1.89 3.09 18.40
N ASP A 104 1.50 4.30 18.72
CA ASP A 104 1.91 5.01 19.95
C ASP A 104 1.13 4.52 21.17
N VAL A 105 0.04 3.76 20.99
CA VAL A 105 -0.75 3.17 22.05
C VAL A 105 -0.22 1.78 22.41
N ARG A 106 0.50 1.68 23.54
CA ARG A 106 1.16 0.44 23.97
C ARG A 106 0.23 -0.79 24.03
N ALA A 107 -1.01 -0.58 24.44
CA ALA A 107 -2.01 -1.66 24.56
C ALA A 107 -2.45 -2.22 23.19
N ARG A 108 -2.17 -1.54 22.09
CA ARG A 108 -2.59 -1.90 20.72
C ARG A 108 -1.46 -2.42 19.84
N LYS A 109 -0.36 -2.84 20.43
CA LYS A 109 0.78 -3.35 19.68
C LYS A 109 0.43 -4.57 18.83
N SER A 110 -0.40 -5.48 19.36
CA SER A 110 -0.88 -6.66 18.62
C SER A 110 -1.72 -6.29 17.39
N GLU A 111 -2.51 -5.21 17.47
CA GLU A 111 -3.28 -4.71 16.32
C GLU A 111 -2.37 -4.19 15.21
N ALA A 112 -1.26 -3.53 15.57
CA ALA A 112 -0.26 -3.13 14.59
C ALA A 112 0.42 -4.35 13.93
N ASP A 113 0.72 -5.39 14.69
CA ASP A 113 1.28 -6.63 14.15
C ASP A 113 0.28 -7.33 13.19
N ASP A 114 -1.02 -7.34 13.50
CA ASP A 114 -2.09 -7.87 12.64
C ASP A 114 -2.20 -7.06 11.32
N ILE A 115 -2.10 -5.73 11.40
CA ILE A 115 -2.09 -4.86 10.22
C ILE A 115 -0.89 -5.20 9.32
N ALA A 116 0.30 -5.31 9.89
CA ALA A 116 1.50 -5.66 9.14
C ALA A 116 1.37 -7.05 8.48
N ALA A 117 0.81 -8.03 9.18
CA ALA A 117 0.56 -9.37 8.67
C ALA A 117 -0.43 -9.37 7.50
N ALA A 118 -1.54 -8.63 7.61
CA ALA A 118 -2.54 -8.51 6.54
C ALA A 118 -1.94 -7.93 5.26
N PHE A 119 -1.15 -6.86 5.36
CA PHE A 119 -0.46 -6.31 4.20
C PHE A 119 0.66 -7.21 3.68
N GLY A 120 1.34 -7.96 4.52
CA GLY A 120 2.29 -8.97 4.10
C GLY A 120 1.65 -10.05 3.22
N LEU A 121 0.47 -10.55 3.61
CA LEU A 121 -0.32 -11.50 2.80
C LEU A 121 -0.79 -10.87 1.48
N LEU A 122 -1.26 -9.63 1.49
CA LEU A 122 -1.62 -8.89 0.28
C LEU A 122 -0.42 -8.70 -0.65
N GLY A 123 0.73 -8.32 -0.12
CA GLY A 123 1.98 -8.20 -0.87
C GLY A 123 2.37 -9.52 -1.54
N TYR A 124 2.21 -10.65 -0.87
CA TYR A 124 2.45 -11.96 -1.46
C TYR A 124 1.51 -12.24 -2.66
N VAL A 125 0.21 -11.91 -2.54
CA VAL A 125 -0.75 -12.05 -3.64
C VAL A 125 -0.34 -11.19 -4.83
N LEU A 126 0.03 -9.92 -4.60
CA LEU A 126 0.44 -8.98 -5.65
C LEU A 126 1.73 -9.44 -6.35
N HIS A 127 2.72 -9.91 -5.59
CA HIS A 127 4.02 -10.34 -6.12
C HIS A 127 3.91 -11.58 -7.03
N LYS A 128 2.93 -12.46 -6.78
CA LYS A 128 2.70 -13.67 -7.59
C LYS A 128 2.04 -13.41 -8.94
N ARG A 129 1.59 -12.21 -9.22
CA ARG A 129 0.89 -11.87 -10.47
C ARG A 129 1.80 -11.89 -11.68
N THR A 130 1.30 -12.50 -12.74
CA THR A 130 1.87 -12.34 -14.08
C THR A 130 1.54 -10.95 -14.65
N ALA A 131 2.15 -10.58 -15.76
CA ALA A 131 1.85 -9.34 -16.48
C ALA A 131 0.37 -9.28 -16.86
N GLU A 132 -0.18 -10.37 -17.40
CA GLU A 132 -1.58 -10.50 -17.82
C GLU A 132 -2.54 -10.40 -16.62
N GLY A 133 -2.13 -10.94 -15.48
CA GLY A 133 -2.89 -10.82 -14.22
C GLY A 133 -2.92 -9.39 -13.70
N ARG A 134 -1.80 -8.66 -13.81
CA ARG A 134 -1.74 -7.23 -13.45
C ARG A 134 -2.65 -6.39 -14.35
N GLU A 135 -2.59 -6.63 -15.66
CA GLU A 135 -3.43 -5.95 -16.65
C GLU A 135 -4.92 -6.17 -16.38
N ALA A 136 -5.33 -7.43 -16.21
CA ALA A 136 -6.71 -7.79 -15.91
C ALA A 136 -7.22 -7.16 -14.61
N THR A 137 -6.44 -7.21 -13.53
CA THR A 137 -6.82 -6.62 -12.24
C THR A 137 -6.82 -5.10 -12.27
N SER A 138 -5.97 -4.46 -13.07
CA SER A 138 -5.94 -3.02 -13.26
C SER A 138 -7.25 -2.51 -13.88
N LEU A 139 -7.75 -3.14 -14.92
CA LEU A 139 -9.03 -2.77 -15.55
C LEU A 139 -10.20 -2.88 -14.59
N VAL A 140 -10.31 -4.00 -13.87
CA VAL A 140 -11.41 -4.18 -12.89
C VAL A 140 -11.29 -3.16 -11.73
N ARG A 141 -10.08 -2.84 -11.29
CA ARG A 141 -9.86 -1.82 -10.26
C ARG A 141 -10.24 -0.41 -10.76
N SER A 142 -10.08 -0.15 -12.05
CA SER A 142 -10.50 1.11 -12.68
C SER A 142 -12.02 1.20 -12.94
N GLY A 143 -12.80 0.20 -12.48
CA GLY A 143 -14.26 0.22 -12.54
C GLY A 143 -14.87 -0.56 -13.71
N TYR A 144 -14.07 -1.14 -14.60
CA TYR A 144 -14.61 -2.02 -15.64
C TYR A 144 -15.19 -3.29 -15.03
N ASN A 145 -16.36 -3.70 -15.49
CA ASN A 145 -16.84 -5.05 -15.18
C ASN A 145 -16.06 -6.10 -15.98
N GLN A 146 -16.20 -7.40 -15.64
CA GLN A 146 -15.42 -8.46 -16.28
C GLN A 146 -15.65 -8.59 -17.78
N ASN A 147 -16.86 -8.26 -18.27
CA ASN A 147 -17.16 -8.32 -19.69
C ASN A 147 -16.46 -7.19 -20.46
N GLU A 148 -16.58 -5.96 -19.95
CA GLU A 148 -15.92 -4.79 -20.51
C GLU A 148 -14.39 -4.95 -20.49
N ALA A 149 -13.83 -5.45 -19.38
CA ALA A 149 -12.41 -5.72 -19.29
C ALA A 149 -11.94 -6.81 -20.25
N ALA A 150 -12.75 -7.87 -20.49
CA ALA A 150 -12.46 -8.89 -21.50
C ALA A 150 -12.43 -8.30 -22.90
N GLU A 151 -13.39 -7.43 -23.22
CA GLU A 151 -13.47 -6.74 -24.51
C GLU A 151 -12.28 -5.83 -24.74
N GLN A 152 -11.87 -5.04 -23.73
CA GLN A 152 -10.68 -4.19 -23.78
C GLN A 152 -9.39 -4.98 -24.04
N LEU A 153 -9.29 -6.19 -23.51
CA LEU A 153 -8.13 -7.07 -23.70
C LEU A 153 -8.23 -7.96 -24.94
N GLY A 154 -9.34 -7.92 -25.70
CA GLY A 154 -9.55 -8.78 -26.86
C GLY A 154 -9.58 -10.28 -26.52
N ILE A 155 -10.05 -10.65 -25.32
CA ILE A 155 -10.11 -12.03 -24.84
C ILE A 155 -11.55 -12.46 -24.52
N SER A 156 -11.77 -13.77 -24.42
CA SER A 156 -13.07 -14.28 -24.01
C SER A 156 -13.38 -13.99 -22.53
N LYS A 157 -14.67 -13.92 -22.18
CA LYS A 157 -15.13 -13.78 -20.78
C LYS A 157 -14.58 -14.87 -19.88
N GLN A 158 -14.49 -16.11 -20.40
CA GLN A 158 -13.90 -17.22 -19.66
C GLN A 158 -12.42 -17.01 -19.38
N ALA A 159 -11.64 -16.56 -20.37
CA ALA A 159 -10.23 -16.25 -20.21
C ALA A 159 -10.02 -15.11 -19.19
N MET A 160 -10.88 -14.08 -19.21
CA MET A 160 -10.83 -13.00 -18.23
C MET A 160 -11.09 -13.51 -16.80
N SER A 161 -12.11 -14.34 -16.62
CA SER A 161 -12.40 -14.96 -15.31
C SER A 161 -11.23 -15.78 -14.79
N GLN A 162 -10.61 -16.60 -15.65
CA GLN A 162 -9.42 -17.39 -15.32
C GLN A 162 -8.21 -16.50 -14.95
N ARG A 163 -7.97 -15.42 -15.71
CA ARG A 163 -6.89 -14.46 -15.39
C ARG A 163 -7.10 -13.81 -14.03
N LEU A 164 -8.31 -13.36 -13.71
CA LEU A 164 -8.64 -12.75 -12.42
C LEU A 164 -8.51 -13.76 -11.27
N GLN A 165 -8.94 -15.00 -11.49
CA GLN A 165 -8.79 -16.07 -10.51
C GLN A 165 -7.31 -16.37 -10.24
N ALA A 166 -6.51 -16.58 -11.28
CA ALA A 166 -5.07 -16.83 -11.18
C ALA A 166 -4.31 -15.63 -10.56
N ALA A 167 -4.76 -14.41 -10.86
CA ALA A 167 -4.22 -13.17 -10.27
C ALA A 167 -4.60 -12.96 -8.79
N GLY A 168 -5.44 -13.82 -8.20
CA GLY A 168 -5.87 -13.70 -6.81
C GLY A 168 -6.75 -12.48 -6.53
N TRP A 169 -7.55 -12.02 -7.51
CA TRP A 169 -8.40 -10.83 -7.36
C TRP A 169 -9.38 -10.92 -6.19
N ALA A 170 -10.01 -12.08 -6.01
CA ALA A 170 -10.92 -12.30 -4.88
C ALA A 170 -10.20 -12.22 -3.52
N ALA A 171 -8.98 -12.77 -3.42
CA ALA A 171 -8.17 -12.71 -2.21
C ALA A 171 -7.71 -11.27 -1.93
N GLU A 172 -7.27 -10.51 -2.95
CA GLU A 172 -6.95 -9.09 -2.81
C GLU A 172 -8.13 -8.29 -2.30
N SER A 173 -9.31 -8.45 -2.92
CA SER A 173 -10.52 -7.72 -2.54
C SER A 173 -10.97 -8.02 -1.10
N ALA A 174 -10.85 -9.28 -0.68
CA ALA A 174 -11.14 -9.67 0.71
C ALA A 174 -10.09 -9.13 1.69
N GLY A 175 -8.81 -9.23 1.32
CA GLY A 175 -7.69 -8.72 2.09
C GLY A 175 -7.72 -7.19 2.26
N TRP A 176 -8.07 -6.45 1.20
CA TRP A 176 -8.30 -5.02 1.28
C TRP A 176 -9.34 -4.66 2.36
N ARG A 177 -10.52 -5.29 2.33
CA ARG A 177 -11.57 -5.04 3.33
C ARG A 177 -11.10 -5.39 4.75
N LEU A 178 -10.33 -6.46 4.90
CA LEU A 178 -9.74 -6.84 6.18
C LEU A 178 -8.76 -5.77 6.66
N ALA A 179 -7.83 -5.33 5.81
CA ALA A 179 -6.83 -4.32 6.15
C ALA A 179 -7.47 -2.98 6.56
N VAL A 180 -8.52 -2.52 5.83
CA VAL A 180 -9.28 -1.33 6.21
C VAL A 180 -9.86 -1.47 7.61
N ARG A 181 -10.54 -2.58 7.93
CA ARG A 181 -11.13 -2.81 9.26
C ARG A 181 -10.08 -2.89 10.38
N LEU A 182 -8.93 -3.49 10.10
CA LEU A 182 -7.83 -3.55 11.07
C LEU A 182 -7.28 -2.15 11.35
N LEU A 183 -7.10 -1.33 10.30
CA LEU A 183 -6.67 0.06 10.44
C LEU A 183 -7.71 0.92 11.18
N GLU A 184 -9.00 0.73 10.89
CA GLU A 184 -10.09 1.40 11.62
C GLU A 184 -10.03 1.10 13.12
N ARG A 185 -9.92 -0.19 13.49
CA ARG A 185 -9.80 -0.60 14.90
C ARG A 185 -8.54 -0.03 15.55
N GLY A 186 -7.40 -0.17 14.91
CA GLY A 186 -6.11 0.29 15.44
C GLY A 186 -6.01 1.82 15.57
N ASN A 187 -6.81 2.59 14.81
CA ASN A 187 -6.81 4.04 14.84
C ASN A 187 -7.95 4.66 15.70
N GLN A 188 -8.75 3.85 16.38
CA GLN A 188 -9.74 4.36 17.33
C GLN A 188 -9.02 4.95 18.57
N ALA A 189 -9.55 6.09 19.07
CA ALA A 189 -9.04 6.76 20.27
C ALA A 189 -9.34 5.95 21.56
#